data_c690ecec3adf28710fb0fe03fa7e21c6
#
_entry.id   c690ecec3adf28710fb0fe03fa7e21c6
#
_cell.length_a   1.000
_cell.length_b   1.000
_cell.length_c   1.000
_cell.angle_alpha   90.00
_cell.angle_beta   90.00
_cell.angle_gamma   90.00
#
_symmetry.space_group_name_H-M   'P 1'
#
loop_
_entity.id
_entity.type
_entity.pdbx_description
1 polymer ?
#
loop_
_entity_poly.entity_id
_entity_poly.type
_entity_poly.pdbx_seq_one_letter_code
_entity_poly.pdbx_strand_id
1 'polypeptide(L)'
;ISFLLIDMKSPGIDIRPLITLDQSPAPYQEVNQVFFEDVKVPKENLVGEENKGWTYAKYLLEFERGNSYSPSLYRGIKKLKDIAKDTSIGNDKYLINDIDFVSKLNQCEIEVQALEFVELRIFSALSAGQRVGPESSILKCRGTELQQKIQELSVEAIGYWSSPFVL
;
A
#
# COMPACT_ATOMS: atom_id res chain seq x y z
N ILE A 1 20.65 -6.25 19.67
CA ILE A 1 20.37 -5.98 18.24
C ILE A 1 20.85 -4.57 17.91
N SER A 2 21.70 -4.43 16.90
CA SER A 2 22.18 -3.14 16.36
C SER A 2 21.59 -2.91 14.97
N PHE A 3 21.55 -1.65 14.53
CA PHE A 3 21.06 -1.27 13.22
C PHE A 3 22.27 -0.93 12.34
N LEU A 4 22.45 -1.64 11.24
CA LEU A 4 23.59 -1.49 10.34
C LEU A 4 23.09 -1.19 8.92
N LEU A 5 23.76 -0.28 8.23
CA LEU A 5 23.60 -0.08 6.79
C LEU A 5 24.60 -0.96 6.05
N ILE A 6 24.12 -1.83 5.19
CA ILE A 6 24.94 -2.79 4.46
C ILE A 6 24.73 -2.59 2.97
N ASP A 7 25.80 -2.45 2.21
CA ASP A 7 25.71 -2.45 0.75
C ASP A 7 25.33 -3.87 0.30
N MET A 8 24.21 -4.01 -0.39
CA MET A 8 23.71 -5.29 -0.90
C MET A 8 24.60 -5.95 -1.94
N LYS A 9 25.62 -5.25 -2.43
CA LYS A 9 26.66 -5.78 -3.32
C LYS A 9 27.90 -6.28 -2.57
N SER A 10 27.90 -6.24 -1.24
CA SER A 10 29.02 -6.72 -0.43
C SER A 10 29.27 -8.22 -0.66
N PRO A 11 30.52 -8.65 -0.68
CA PRO A 11 30.84 -10.09 -0.73
C PRO A 11 30.20 -10.85 0.46
N GLY A 12 29.66 -12.03 0.17
CA GLY A 12 28.96 -12.86 1.16
C GLY A 12 27.46 -12.59 1.25
N ILE A 13 26.92 -11.73 0.42
CA ILE A 13 25.45 -11.55 0.28
C ILE A 13 24.97 -12.31 -0.94
N ASP A 14 24.01 -13.21 -0.74
CA ASP A 14 23.30 -13.92 -1.83
C ASP A 14 21.81 -13.58 -1.76
N ILE A 15 21.27 -13.09 -2.87
CA ILE A 15 19.88 -12.65 -2.98
C ILE A 15 19.15 -13.59 -3.93
N ARG A 16 18.13 -14.26 -3.42
CA ARG A 16 17.31 -15.20 -4.20
C ARG A 16 15.87 -14.71 -4.23
N PRO A 17 15.31 -14.49 -5.43
CA PRO A 17 13.92 -14.10 -5.53
C PRO A 17 12.99 -15.20 -5.02
N LEU A 18 11.94 -14.78 -4.29
CA LEU A 18 10.85 -15.66 -3.87
C LEU A 18 9.69 -15.53 -4.84
N ILE A 19 9.17 -16.66 -5.29
CA ILE A 19 7.96 -16.70 -6.11
C ILE A 19 6.78 -16.42 -5.18
N THR A 20 6.10 -15.31 -5.43
CA THR A 20 4.87 -14.91 -4.73
C THR A 20 3.64 -15.54 -5.37
N LEU A 21 2.47 -15.43 -4.72
CA LEU A 21 1.21 -16.04 -5.20
C LEU A 21 0.80 -15.54 -6.58
N ASP A 22 1.10 -14.28 -6.90
CA ASP A 22 0.86 -13.67 -8.20
C ASP A 22 1.83 -14.13 -9.31
N GLN A 23 2.83 -14.95 -8.94
CA GLN A 23 3.82 -15.54 -9.85
C GLN A 23 4.53 -14.51 -10.76
N SER A 24 4.73 -13.29 -10.25
CA SER A 24 5.39 -12.23 -11.00
C SER A 24 6.73 -12.72 -11.57
N PRO A 25 6.94 -12.66 -12.90
CA PRO A 25 8.18 -13.14 -13.50
C PRO A 25 9.36 -12.24 -13.15
N ALA A 26 10.57 -12.79 -13.11
CA ALA A 26 11.76 -11.97 -13.03
C ALA A 26 11.83 -11.02 -14.25
N PRO A 27 12.19 -9.72 -14.10
CA PRO A 27 12.77 -9.07 -12.91
C PRO A 27 11.76 -8.41 -11.96
N TYR A 28 10.47 -8.68 -12.09
CA TYR A 28 9.38 -7.99 -11.36
C TYR A 28 9.07 -8.60 -9.99
N GLN A 29 9.94 -9.51 -9.50
CA GLN A 29 9.76 -10.09 -8.17
C GLN A 29 10.11 -9.07 -7.09
N GLU A 30 9.14 -8.74 -6.24
CA GLU A 30 9.28 -7.75 -5.18
C GLU A 30 9.85 -8.32 -3.88
N VAL A 31 9.71 -9.64 -3.67
CA VAL A 31 10.11 -10.31 -2.44
C VAL A 31 11.34 -11.19 -2.70
N ASN A 32 12.34 -11.06 -1.82
CA ASN A 32 13.58 -11.79 -1.95
C ASN A 32 13.99 -12.41 -0.62
N GLN A 33 14.63 -13.56 -0.71
CA GLN A 33 15.36 -14.19 0.40
C GLN A 33 16.82 -13.71 0.33
N VAL A 34 17.34 -13.21 1.43
CA VAL A 34 18.70 -12.69 1.51
C VAL A 34 19.50 -13.53 2.50
N PHE A 35 20.63 -14.05 2.06
CA PHE A 35 21.56 -14.81 2.86
C PHE A 35 22.81 -13.97 3.12
N PHE A 36 23.33 -14.06 4.32
CA PHE A 36 24.56 -13.39 4.75
C PHE A 36 25.54 -14.43 5.22
N GLU A 37 26.73 -14.50 4.60
CA GLU A 37 27.79 -15.40 4.96
C GLU A 37 29.09 -14.60 5.10
N ASP A 38 29.61 -14.49 6.30
CA ASP A 38 30.84 -13.77 6.66
C ASP A 38 30.94 -12.34 6.11
N VAL A 39 29.80 -11.63 6.00
CA VAL A 39 29.73 -10.26 5.48
C VAL A 39 30.45 -9.31 6.43
N LYS A 40 31.43 -8.58 5.92
CA LYS A 40 32.15 -7.56 6.67
C LYS A 40 31.51 -6.20 6.44
N VAL A 41 31.12 -5.56 7.54
CA VAL A 41 30.49 -4.23 7.50
C VAL A 41 31.39 -3.24 8.23
N PRO A 42 31.73 -2.09 7.63
CA PRO A 42 32.47 -1.02 8.29
C PRO A 42 31.76 -0.57 9.58
N LYS A 43 32.53 -0.28 10.62
CA LYS A 43 31.96 0.16 11.91
C LYS A 43 31.19 1.47 11.81
N GLU A 44 31.59 2.34 10.91
CA GLU A 44 30.95 3.62 10.59
C GLU A 44 29.53 3.47 10.00
N ASN A 45 29.19 2.29 9.52
CA ASN A 45 27.84 1.97 9.03
C ASN A 45 26.84 1.63 10.17
N LEU A 46 27.30 1.68 11.40
CA LEU A 46 26.41 1.55 12.56
C LEU A 46 25.55 2.80 12.68
N VAL A 47 24.23 2.60 12.67
CA VAL A 47 23.26 3.68 12.89
C VAL A 47 23.02 3.84 14.38
N GLY A 48 23.45 4.98 14.93
CA GLY A 48 23.28 5.31 16.33
C GLY A 48 24.16 4.48 17.26
N GLU A 49 23.59 4.00 18.37
CA GLU A 49 24.31 3.27 19.40
C GLU A 49 24.19 1.76 19.24
N GLU A 50 25.28 1.06 19.57
CA GLU A 50 25.29 -0.40 19.60
C GLU A 50 24.21 -0.95 20.55
N ASN A 51 23.56 -2.02 20.16
CA ASN A 51 22.48 -2.70 20.89
C ASN A 51 21.17 -1.91 21.05
N LYS A 52 21.04 -0.73 20.43
CA LYS A 52 19.80 0.07 20.40
C LYS A 52 19.03 0.00 19.07
N GLY A 53 19.38 -0.90 18.16
CA GLY A 53 18.78 -0.99 16.84
C GLY A 53 17.27 -1.17 16.84
N TRP A 54 16.70 -1.87 17.82
CA TRP A 54 15.25 -1.99 17.94
C TRP A 54 14.54 -0.65 18.22
N THR A 55 15.17 0.21 18.99
CA THR A 55 14.65 1.56 19.25
C THR A 55 14.58 2.39 17.97
N TYR A 56 15.61 2.32 17.13
CA TYR A 56 15.65 3.01 15.84
C TYR A 56 14.66 2.42 14.85
N ALA A 57 14.54 1.09 14.80
CA ALA A 57 13.56 0.41 13.95
C ALA A 57 12.13 0.79 14.32
N LYS A 58 11.78 0.85 15.62
CA LYS A 58 10.45 1.30 16.07
C LYS A 58 10.17 2.75 15.65
N TYR A 59 11.15 3.62 15.79
CA TYR A 59 11.03 5.02 15.36
C TYR A 59 10.74 5.13 13.87
N LEU A 60 11.46 4.38 13.03
CA LEU A 60 11.21 4.33 11.58
C LEU A 60 9.79 3.85 11.27
N LEU A 61 9.33 2.78 11.93
CA LEU A 61 7.99 2.21 11.74
C LEU A 61 6.86 3.18 12.12
N GLU A 62 7.08 4.13 13.03
CA GLU A 62 6.10 5.16 13.34
C GLU A 62 5.81 6.05 12.13
N PHE A 63 6.84 6.39 11.34
CA PHE A 63 6.69 7.20 10.12
C PHE A 63 6.09 6.40 8.96
N GLU A 64 6.43 5.13 8.81
CA GLU A 64 5.85 4.29 7.75
C GLU A 64 4.33 4.15 7.85
N ARG A 65 3.79 4.17 9.07
CA ARG A 65 2.35 4.07 9.30
C ARG A 65 1.58 5.37 9.00
N GLY A 66 2.28 6.49 8.90
CA GLY A 66 1.72 7.81 8.62
C GLY A 66 1.59 8.15 7.12
N ASN A 67 1.66 7.17 6.22
CA ASN A 67 1.51 7.40 4.80
C ASN A 67 0.10 7.86 4.45
N SER A 68 0.01 8.77 3.46
CA SER A 68 -1.27 9.20 2.89
C SER A 68 -1.81 8.16 1.92
N TYR A 69 -3.04 7.71 2.13
CA TYR A 69 -3.76 6.75 1.30
C TYR A 69 -4.76 7.43 0.37
N SER A 70 -5.39 8.52 0.82
CA SER A 70 -6.51 9.18 0.13
C SER A 70 -6.21 9.53 -1.33
N PRO A 71 -5.03 10.07 -1.74
CA PRO A 71 -4.79 10.41 -3.13
C PRO A 71 -4.80 9.20 -4.07
N SER A 72 -4.29 8.06 -3.61
CA SER A 72 -4.28 6.82 -4.41
C SER A 72 -5.67 6.21 -4.50
N LEU A 73 -6.44 6.26 -3.42
CA LEU A 73 -7.82 5.77 -3.36
C LEU A 73 -8.74 6.61 -4.26
N TYR A 74 -8.62 7.94 -4.27
CA TYR A 74 -9.36 8.81 -5.19
C TYR A 74 -9.05 8.51 -6.65
N ARG A 75 -7.77 8.25 -6.99
CA ARG A 75 -7.41 7.81 -8.35
C ARG A 75 -8.06 6.47 -8.70
N GLY A 76 -8.11 5.53 -7.76
CA GLY A 76 -8.81 4.25 -7.92
C GLY A 76 -10.31 4.44 -8.19
N ILE A 77 -10.99 5.25 -7.38
CA ILE A 77 -12.40 5.59 -7.55
C ILE A 77 -12.66 6.27 -8.91
N LYS A 78 -11.81 7.23 -9.29
CA LYS A 78 -11.94 7.89 -10.60
C LYS A 78 -11.84 6.88 -11.74
N LYS A 79 -10.83 6.00 -11.72
CA LYS A 79 -10.68 4.95 -12.72
C LYS A 79 -11.90 4.03 -12.76
N LEU A 80 -12.43 3.67 -11.61
CA LEU A 80 -13.61 2.82 -11.51
C LEU A 80 -14.86 3.51 -12.06
N LYS A 81 -15.05 4.81 -11.80
CA LYS A 81 -16.11 5.62 -12.42
C LYS A 81 -15.99 5.65 -13.94
N ASP A 82 -14.78 5.76 -14.46
CA ASP A 82 -14.58 5.76 -15.92
C ASP A 82 -14.88 4.38 -16.52
N ILE A 83 -14.44 3.29 -15.90
CA ILE A 83 -14.82 1.93 -16.30
C ILE A 83 -16.35 1.77 -16.30
N ALA A 84 -17.03 2.21 -15.25
CA ALA A 84 -18.49 2.08 -15.13
C ALA A 84 -19.27 2.88 -16.20
N LYS A 85 -18.72 3.98 -16.70
CA LYS A 85 -19.31 4.73 -17.82
C LYS A 85 -19.20 3.99 -19.16
N ASP A 86 -18.16 3.18 -19.31
CA ASP A 86 -17.90 2.47 -20.57
C ASP A 86 -18.43 1.03 -20.54
N THR A 87 -18.79 0.50 -19.37
CA THR A 87 -19.34 -0.86 -19.21
C THR A 87 -20.83 -0.88 -19.47
N SER A 88 -21.25 -1.50 -20.61
CA SER A 88 -22.65 -1.69 -20.95
C SER A 88 -23.29 -2.80 -20.10
N ILE A 89 -24.48 -2.53 -19.57
CA ILE A 89 -25.33 -3.50 -18.85
C ILE A 89 -26.55 -3.91 -19.67
N GLY A 90 -26.58 -3.61 -20.96
CA GLY A 90 -27.71 -3.88 -21.87
C GLY A 90 -28.75 -2.78 -21.89
N ASN A 91 -29.65 -2.85 -22.87
CA ASN A 91 -30.75 -1.87 -23.07
C ASN A 91 -30.27 -0.41 -23.10
N ASP A 92 -29.17 -0.14 -23.78
CA ASP A 92 -28.54 1.18 -23.89
C ASP A 92 -28.22 1.84 -22.54
N LYS A 93 -28.04 1.02 -21.49
CA LYS A 93 -27.64 1.46 -20.17
C LYS A 93 -26.18 1.06 -19.90
N TYR A 94 -25.54 1.86 -19.09
CA TYR A 94 -24.20 1.65 -18.60
C TYR A 94 -24.18 1.41 -17.09
N LEU A 95 -23.16 0.76 -16.58
CA LEU A 95 -23.03 0.40 -15.16
C LEU A 95 -23.11 1.60 -14.23
N ILE A 96 -22.68 2.79 -14.70
CA ILE A 96 -22.81 4.05 -13.96
C ILE A 96 -24.29 4.45 -13.74
N ASN A 97 -25.25 3.83 -14.41
CA ASN A 97 -26.68 4.06 -14.23
C ASN A 97 -27.34 2.98 -13.32
N ASP A 98 -26.57 1.99 -12.91
CA ASP A 98 -27.03 0.97 -11.96
C ASP A 98 -26.98 1.53 -10.52
N ILE A 99 -28.14 1.54 -9.88
CA ILE A 99 -28.31 2.16 -8.55
C ILE A 99 -27.50 1.41 -7.48
N ASP A 100 -27.46 0.07 -7.56
CA ASP A 100 -26.79 -0.75 -6.55
C ASP A 100 -25.28 -0.58 -6.66
N PHE A 101 -24.74 -0.60 -7.87
CA PHE A 101 -23.32 -0.37 -8.12
C PHE A 101 -22.90 1.04 -7.69
N VAL A 102 -23.66 2.06 -8.09
CA VAL A 102 -23.37 3.47 -7.75
C VAL A 102 -23.47 3.71 -6.25
N SER A 103 -24.41 3.05 -5.56
CA SER A 103 -24.48 3.14 -4.10
C SER A 103 -23.22 2.62 -3.41
N LYS A 104 -22.69 1.47 -3.85
CA LYS A 104 -21.41 0.92 -3.35
C LYS A 104 -20.25 1.86 -3.63
N LEU A 105 -20.19 2.42 -4.83
CA LEU A 105 -19.16 3.36 -5.25
C LEU A 105 -19.18 4.65 -4.41
N ASN A 106 -20.36 5.22 -4.20
CA ASN A 106 -20.54 6.41 -3.38
C ASN A 106 -20.18 6.15 -1.92
N GLN A 107 -20.50 4.96 -1.39
CA GLN A 107 -20.09 4.56 -0.04
C GLN A 107 -18.56 4.53 0.09
N CYS A 108 -17.85 4.00 -0.92
CA CYS A 108 -16.38 4.04 -0.93
C CYS A 108 -15.87 5.49 -0.94
N GLU A 109 -16.47 6.37 -1.72
CA GLU A 109 -16.08 7.78 -1.81
C GLU A 109 -16.24 8.51 -0.48
N ILE A 110 -17.35 8.29 0.21
CA ILE A 110 -17.60 8.83 1.56
C ILE A 110 -16.55 8.32 2.56
N GLU A 111 -16.24 7.02 2.53
CA GLU A 111 -15.25 6.42 3.43
C GLU A 111 -13.83 6.93 3.15
N VAL A 112 -13.47 7.16 1.87
CA VAL A 112 -12.18 7.76 1.49
C VAL A 112 -12.11 9.21 1.97
N GLN A 113 -13.19 9.97 1.84
CA GLN A 113 -13.23 11.34 2.34
C GLN A 113 -13.09 11.39 3.87
N ALA A 114 -13.74 10.49 4.59
CA ALA A 114 -13.57 10.38 6.04
C ALA A 114 -12.12 10.04 6.43
N LEU A 115 -11.46 9.14 5.67
CA LEU A 115 -10.06 8.80 5.88
C LEU A 115 -9.15 10.02 5.63
N GLU A 116 -9.41 10.80 4.57
CA GLU A 116 -8.66 12.02 4.27
C GLU A 116 -8.69 13.02 5.43
N PHE A 117 -9.84 13.22 6.09
CA PHE A 117 -9.90 14.08 7.27
C PHE A 117 -9.05 13.56 8.43
N VAL A 118 -8.95 12.25 8.62
CA VAL A 118 -8.05 11.65 9.62
C VAL A 118 -6.59 11.92 9.23
N GLU A 119 -6.22 11.77 7.96
CA GLU A 119 -4.89 12.10 7.45
C GLU A 119 -4.52 13.56 7.70
N LEU A 120 -5.41 14.48 7.34
CA LEU A 120 -5.20 15.91 7.54
C LEU A 120 -5.02 16.29 9.02
N ARG A 121 -5.76 15.65 9.94
CA ARG A 121 -5.57 15.83 11.37
C ARG A 121 -4.20 15.37 11.85
N ILE A 122 -3.74 14.21 11.38
CA ILE A 122 -2.41 13.67 11.71
C ILE A 122 -1.32 14.60 11.18
N PHE A 123 -1.41 15.03 9.92
CA PHE A 123 -0.43 15.94 9.33
C PHE A 123 -0.41 17.31 10.02
N SER A 124 -1.58 17.83 10.42
CA SER A 124 -1.66 19.05 11.21
C SER A 124 -0.97 18.92 12.57
N ALA A 125 -1.18 17.80 13.26
CA ALA A 125 -0.51 17.51 14.52
C ALA A 125 1.01 17.40 14.37
N LEU A 126 1.46 16.69 13.34
CA LEU A 126 2.90 16.58 13.01
C LEU A 126 3.53 17.94 12.70
N SER A 127 2.83 18.78 11.91
CA SER A 127 3.30 20.13 11.58
C SER A 127 3.39 21.03 12.83
N ALA A 128 2.60 20.75 13.86
CA ALA A 128 2.65 21.41 15.16
C ALA A 128 3.71 20.81 16.11
N GLY A 129 4.57 19.90 15.63
CA GLY A 129 5.62 19.26 16.42
C GLY A 129 5.12 18.15 17.37
N GLN A 130 3.90 17.71 17.22
CA GLN A 130 3.35 16.58 17.98
C GLN A 130 3.84 15.25 17.40
N ARG A 131 3.81 14.20 18.22
CA ARG A 131 4.12 12.84 17.74
C ARG A 131 2.92 12.20 17.05
N VAL A 132 3.19 11.32 16.10
CA VAL A 132 2.15 10.46 15.52
C VAL A 132 1.62 9.54 16.61
N GLY A 133 0.33 9.62 16.86
CA GLY A 133 -0.37 8.78 17.82
C GLY A 133 -0.79 7.42 17.23
N PRO A 134 -1.55 6.61 17.99
CA PRO A 134 -2.10 5.33 17.54
C PRO A 134 -3.04 5.47 16.34
N GLU A 135 -3.52 6.68 16.04
CA GLU A 135 -4.36 7.03 14.89
C GLU A 135 -3.71 6.65 13.55
N SER A 136 -2.38 6.66 13.47
CA SER A 136 -1.65 6.20 12.28
C SER A 136 -1.95 4.74 11.92
N SER A 137 -2.22 3.90 12.93
CA SER A 137 -2.63 2.52 12.70
C SER A 137 -4.01 2.41 12.07
N ILE A 138 -4.92 3.36 12.37
CA ILE A 138 -6.23 3.46 11.72
C ILE A 138 -6.06 3.76 10.22
N LEU A 139 -5.17 4.69 9.87
CA LEU A 139 -4.86 4.99 8.47
C LEU A 139 -4.43 3.74 7.70
N LYS A 140 -3.50 2.97 8.28
CA LYS A 140 -3.01 1.74 7.67
C LYS A 140 -4.14 0.73 7.44
N CYS A 141 -4.92 0.42 8.47
CA CYS A 141 -6.00 -0.54 8.38
C CYS A 141 -7.07 -0.10 7.39
N ARG A 142 -7.64 1.10 7.59
CA ARG A 142 -8.73 1.59 6.74
C ARG A 142 -8.29 1.88 5.32
N GLY A 143 -7.07 2.42 5.14
CA GLY A 143 -6.52 2.66 3.81
C GLY A 143 -6.38 1.39 2.98
N THR A 144 -5.88 0.31 3.57
CA THR A 144 -5.73 -0.98 2.88
C THR A 144 -7.07 -1.68 2.66
N GLU A 145 -8.02 -1.61 3.60
CA GLU A 145 -9.38 -2.15 3.44
C GLU A 145 -10.13 -1.44 2.30
N LEU A 146 -10.04 -0.11 2.23
CA LEU A 146 -10.65 0.67 1.16
C LEU A 146 -10.02 0.38 -0.21
N GLN A 147 -8.70 0.17 -0.26
CA GLN A 147 -8.03 -0.23 -1.48
C GLN A 147 -8.56 -1.57 -1.98
N GLN A 148 -8.71 -2.57 -1.10
CA GLN A 148 -9.28 -3.87 -1.45
C GLN A 148 -10.72 -3.72 -1.95
N LYS A 149 -11.55 -2.96 -1.24
CA LYS A 149 -12.95 -2.71 -1.61
C LYS A 149 -13.10 -2.07 -3.00
N ILE A 150 -12.23 -1.11 -3.34
CA ILE A 150 -12.21 -0.49 -4.67
C ILE A 150 -11.78 -1.52 -5.74
N GLN A 151 -10.83 -2.40 -5.42
CA GLN A 151 -10.42 -3.47 -6.34
C GLN A 151 -11.53 -4.51 -6.54
N GLU A 152 -12.24 -4.90 -5.48
CA GLU A 152 -13.40 -5.79 -5.55
C GLU A 152 -14.50 -5.20 -6.44
N LEU A 153 -14.81 -3.91 -6.27
CA LEU A 153 -15.76 -3.22 -7.15
C LEU A 153 -15.25 -3.13 -8.61
N SER A 154 -13.94 -3.07 -8.82
CA SER A 154 -13.39 -3.11 -10.19
C SER A 154 -13.58 -4.47 -10.84
N VAL A 155 -13.44 -5.56 -10.08
CA VAL A 155 -13.75 -6.92 -10.54
C VAL A 155 -15.25 -7.06 -10.84
N GLU A 156 -16.12 -6.54 -9.95
CA GLU A 156 -17.58 -6.53 -10.16
C GLU A 156 -17.94 -5.73 -11.44
N ALA A 157 -17.30 -4.59 -11.68
CA ALA A 157 -17.56 -3.76 -12.86
C ALA A 157 -17.21 -4.46 -14.19
N ILE A 158 -16.15 -5.27 -14.20
CA ILE A 158 -15.74 -6.04 -15.38
C ILE A 158 -16.61 -7.30 -15.55
N GLY A 159 -17.20 -7.79 -14.45
CA GLY A 159 -18.11 -8.93 -14.44
C GLY A 159 -17.47 -10.21 -14.98
N TYR A 160 -18.10 -10.87 -15.94
CA TYR A 160 -17.62 -12.12 -16.51
C TYR A 160 -16.20 -12.04 -17.09
N TRP A 161 -15.81 -10.88 -17.61
CA TRP A 161 -14.49 -10.66 -18.19
C TRP A 161 -13.35 -10.53 -17.17
N SER A 162 -13.66 -10.53 -15.89
CA SER A 162 -12.65 -10.53 -14.81
C SER A 162 -11.99 -11.91 -14.61
N SER A 163 -12.60 -12.99 -15.14
CA SER A 163 -12.13 -14.37 -14.93
C SER A 163 -10.93 -14.78 -15.80
N PRO A 164 -10.78 -14.34 -17.08
CA PRO A 164 -9.63 -14.71 -17.89
C PRO A 164 -8.34 -14.07 -17.37
N PHE A 165 -7.32 -14.91 -17.17
CA PHE A 165 -5.97 -14.43 -16.94
C PHE A 165 -5.29 -14.22 -18.31
N VAL A 166 -5.03 -12.96 -18.65
CA VAL A 166 -4.35 -12.59 -19.89
C VAL A 166 -2.91 -12.21 -19.56
N LEU A 167 -1.96 -12.97 -20.11
CA LEU A 167 -0.51 -12.70 -19.99
C LEU A 167 -0.08 -11.59 -20.94
#